data_52aa208dccbe22cf86da2bcfc9e5723b
#
_entry.id   52aa208dccbe22cf86da2bcfc9e5723b
#
_cell.length_a   1.000
_cell.length_b   1.000
_cell.length_c   1.000
_cell.angle_alpha   90.00
_cell.angle_beta   90.00
_cell.angle_gamma   90.00
#
_symmetry.space_group_name_H-M   'P 1'
#
loop_
_entity.id
_entity.type
_entity.pdbx_description
1 polymer ?
#
loop_
_entity_poly.entity_id
_entity_poly.type
_entity_poly.pdbx_seq_one_letter_code
_entity_poly.pdbx_strand_id
1 'polypeptide(L)'
;NVEYDKDAALYPGLVYEPCDTHPTGGATELMLLDLEDVTEDSEDDVKPENEDTQAVYSSREWEAAMIAEKIREITDPESGLYIWDKEQKTYRLTEYRDIAILLRTVSGWAEELISVLLSKGISASADTGSGYFSALEVQTILNLLEIIDNPLQDIPLAAVLHSPIGGFSSE
;
A
#
# COMPACT_ATOMS: atom_id res chain seq x y z
N ASN A 1 -26.68 7.34 -13.05
CA ASN A 1 -27.08 6.03 -12.51
C ASN A 1 -26.85 5.01 -13.62
N VAL A 2 -25.92 4.08 -13.40
CA VAL A 2 -25.75 2.91 -14.26
C VAL A 2 -26.71 1.86 -13.72
N GLU A 3 -27.68 1.43 -14.53
CA GLU A 3 -28.53 0.31 -14.20
C GLU A 3 -27.69 -0.99 -14.25
N TYR A 4 -27.59 -1.67 -13.14
CA TYR A 4 -26.94 -2.98 -13.07
C TYR A 4 -27.92 -4.00 -13.64
N ASP A 5 -27.74 -4.33 -14.90
CA ASP A 5 -28.46 -5.39 -15.59
C ASP A 5 -27.69 -6.73 -15.53
N LYS A 6 -28.23 -7.73 -16.19
CA LYS A 6 -27.61 -9.07 -16.18
C LYS A 6 -26.23 -9.09 -16.85
N ASP A 7 -25.93 -8.14 -17.73
CA ASP A 7 -24.67 -8.07 -18.46
C ASP A 7 -23.60 -7.33 -17.67
N ALA A 8 -24.02 -6.44 -16.73
CA ALA A 8 -23.14 -5.70 -15.82
C ALA A 8 -22.92 -6.41 -14.47
N ALA A 9 -23.67 -7.46 -14.17
CA ALA A 9 -23.56 -8.18 -12.90
C ALA A 9 -22.27 -8.99 -12.83
N LEU A 10 -21.54 -8.82 -11.72
CA LEU A 10 -20.37 -9.64 -11.41
C LEU A 10 -20.82 -10.96 -10.77
N TYR A 11 -20.45 -12.05 -11.40
CA TYR A 11 -20.69 -13.40 -10.87
C TYR A 11 -19.37 -14.02 -10.43
N PRO A 12 -19.36 -14.82 -9.34
CA PRO A 12 -18.18 -15.57 -8.97
C PRO A 12 -17.82 -16.55 -10.12
N GLY A 13 -16.58 -16.46 -10.59
CA GLY A 13 -16.11 -17.29 -11.71
C GLY A 13 -16.02 -18.77 -11.40
N LEU A 14 -15.91 -19.12 -10.11
CA LEU A 14 -15.87 -20.50 -9.63
C LEU A 14 -16.61 -20.58 -8.30
N VAL A 15 -17.39 -21.64 -8.13
CA VAL A 15 -17.99 -22.03 -6.86
C VAL A 15 -17.10 -23.12 -6.28
N TYR A 16 -16.55 -22.87 -5.11
CA TYR A 16 -15.72 -23.84 -4.38
C TYR A 16 -16.58 -24.59 -3.36
N GLU A 17 -16.22 -25.85 -3.10
CA GLU A 17 -16.84 -26.59 -2.02
C GLU A 17 -16.47 -25.92 -0.67
N PRO A 18 -17.42 -25.86 0.29
CA PRO A 18 -17.12 -25.31 1.61
C PRO A 18 -15.97 -26.10 2.28
N CYS A 19 -15.11 -25.37 3.00
CA CYS A 19 -14.12 -25.99 3.85
C CYS A 19 -14.71 -26.21 5.25
N ASP A 20 -14.95 -27.46 5.62
CA ASP A 20 -15.55 -27.79 6.92
C ASP A 20 -14.53 -27.77 8.07
N THR A 21 -13.24 -27.71 7.76
CA THR A 21 -12.16 -27.84 8.74
C THR A 21 -11.53 -26.52 9.16
N HIS A 22 -11.66 -25.48 8.35
CA HIS A 22 -11.03 -24.18 8.58
C HIS A 22 -11.95 -23.03 8.21
N PRO A 23 -11.84 -21.87 8.87
CA PRO A 23 -12.60 -20.69 8.50
C PRO A 23 -12.17 -20.21 7.10
N THR A 24 -13.14 -20.15 6.20
CA THR A 24 -12.98 -19.53 4.88
C THR A 24 -13.69 -18.18 4.92
N GLY A 25 -13.06 -17.13 4.38
CA GLY A 25 -13.68 -15.82 4.29
C GLY A 25 -14.99 -15.86 3.49
N GLY A 26 -15.76 -14.79 3.58
CA GLY A 26 -17.00 -14.64 2.81
C GLY A 26 -18.00 -13.66 3.41
N ALA A 27 -17.87 -13.31 4.66
CA ALA A 27 -18.64 -12.24 5.27
C ALA A 27 -18.05 -10.87 4.94
N THR A 28 -18.89 -9.89 4.65
CA THR A 28 -18.48 -8.50 4.57
C THR A 28 -18.38 -7.95 6.00
N GLU A 29 -17.21 -7.43 6.34
CA GLU A 29 -16.96 -6.82 7.64
C GLU A 29 -16.83 -5.29 7.47
N LEU A 30 -17.39 -4.54 8.39
CA LEU A 30 -17.25 -3.10 8.49
C LEU A 30 -16.45 -2.79 9.76
N MET A 31 -15.28 -2.22 9.58
CA MET A 31 -14.45 -1.71 10.67
C MET A 31 -14.64 -0.19 10.76
N LEU A 32 -14.97 0.31 11.92
CA LEU A 32 -15.12 1.73 12.20
C LEU A 32 -14.04 2.18 13.18
N LEU A 33 -13.36 3.24 12.83
CA LEU A 33 -12.40 3.91 13.69
C LEU A 33 -13.01 5.22 14.15
N ASP A 34 -13.31 5.32 15.47
CA ASP A 34 -13.72 6.57 16.10
C ASP A 34 -12.46 7.30 16.59
N LEU A 35 -12.21 8.46 16.01
CA LEU A 35 -11.04 9.28 16.34
C LEU A 35 -11.31 10.30 17.44
N GLU A 36 -12.59 10.51 17.82
CA GLU A 36 -12.94 11.45 18.88
C GLU A 36 -12.42 10.95 20.24
N ASP A 37 -12.52 9.65 20.52
CA ASP A 37 -12.00 9.03 21.75
C ASP A 37 -10.48 9.06 21.87
N VAL A 38 -9.76 9.15 20.75
CA VAL A 38 -8.28 9.14 20.73
C VAL A 38 -7.70 10.51 21.12
N THR A 39 -8.47 11.58 20.96
CA THR A 39 -8.03 12.95 21.27
C THR A 39 -8.37 13.38 22.70
N GLU A 40 -9.34 12.72 23.37
CA GLU A 40 -9.77 13.09 24.72
C GLU A 40 -8.86 12.55 25.84
N ASP A 41 -8.13 11.44 25.63
CA ASP A 41 -7.18 10.89 26.61
C ASP A 41 -5.88 11.70 26.78
N SER A 42 -5.71 12.79 26.04
CA SER A 42 -4.53 13.67 26.13
C SER A 42 -4.74 14.97 26.93
N GLU A 43 -5.90 15.15 27.57
CA GLU A 43 -6.17 16.33 28.41
C GLU A 43 -5.78 16.19 29.91
N ASP A 44 -5.25 15.06 30.35
CA ASP A 44 -4.72 14.97 31.72
C ASP A 44 -3.31 15.54 31.80
N ASP A 45 -3.20 16.65 32.51
CA ASP A 45 -2.12 17.54 32.95
C ASP A 45 -0.74 16.93 33.29
N VAL A 46 -0.20 16.04 32.52
CA VAL A 46 1.20 15.62 32.63
C VAL A 46 1.95 15.98 31.35
N LYS A 47 2.52 17.18 31.31
CA LYS A 47 3.54 17.49 30.31
C LYS A 47 4.68 16.48 30.45
N PRO A 48 4.92 15.60 29.49
CA PRO A 48 6.12 14.77 29.51
C PRO A 48 7.33 15.66 29.23
N GLU A 49 8.31 15.64 30.11
CA GLU A 49 9.58 16.35 29.98
C GLU A 49 10.52 15.81 28.89
N ASN A 50 10.04 14.91 28.02
CA ASN A 50 10.81 14.37 26.90
C ASN A 50 9.99 14.48 25.62
N GLU A 51 10.38 15.39 24.74
CA GLU A 51 9.79 15.68 23.43
C GLU A 51 9.87 14.52 22.39
N ASP A 52 10.38 13.36 22.77
CA ASP A 52 10.72 12.28 21.81
C ASP A 52 9.70 11.13 21.73
N THR A 53 8.52 11.16 22.39
CA THR A 53 7.70 9.94 22.50
C THR A 53 6.20 10.09 22.28
N GLN A 54 5.70 11.20 21.76
CA GLN A 54 4.31 11.25 21.26
C GLN A 54 4.31 11.63 19.78
N ALA A 55 4.56 10.66 18.93
CA ALA A 55 4.09 10.73 17.55
C ALA A 55 2.56 10.75 17.61
N VAL A 56 1.96 11.92 17.46
CA VAL A 56 0.50 12.05 17.21
C VAL A 56 0.26 11.38 15.88
N TYR A 57 -0.19 10.13 15.91
CA TYR A 57 -0.55 9.40 14.70
C TYR A 57 -1.60 10.19 13.93
N SER A 58 -1.37 10.41 12.66
CA SER A 58 -2.40 10.96 11.78
C SER A 58 -3.58 9.98 11.69
N SER A 59 -4.77 10.45 11.33
CA SER A 59 -5.93 9.57 11.12
C SER A 59 -5.63 8.42 10.15
N ARG A 60 -4.77 8.66 9.17
CA ARG A 60 -4.31 7.66 8.20
C ARG A 60 -3.40 6.59 8.80
N GLU A 61 -2.52 6.98 9.71
CA GLU A 61 -1.68 6.03 10.44
C GLU A 61 -2.50 5.11 11.33
N TRP A 62 -3.58 5.62 11.95
CA TRP A 62 -4.53 4.81 12.69
C TRP A 62 -5.29 3.83 11.78
N GLU A 63 -5.78 4.30 10.62
CA GLU A 63 -6.39 3.43 9.61
C GLU A 63 -5.40 2.34 9.16
N ALA A 64 -4.15 2.71 8.86
CA ALA A 64 -3.10 1.76 8.47
C ALA A 64 -2.78 0.76 9.57
N ALA A 65 -2.78 1.18 10.84
CA ALA A 65 -2.57 0.31 11.98
C ALA A 65 -3.70 -0.71 12.14
N MET A 66 -4.95 -0.29 11.97
CA MET A 66 -6.13 -1.15 12.00
C MET A 66 -6.11 -2.17 10.85
N ILE A 67 -5.74 -1.74 9.64
CA ILE A 67 -5.55 -2.63 8.49
C ILE A 67 -4.46 -3.67 8.80
N ALA A 68 -3.35 -3.26 9.40
CA ALA A 68 -2.27 -4.18 9.76
C ALA A 68 -2.71 -5.25 10.76
N GLU A 69 -3.50 -4.88 11.77
CA GLU A 69 -4.07 -5.85 12.72
C GLU A 69 -5.00 -6.84 12.03
N LYS A 70 -5.86 -6.35 11.11
CA LYS A 70 -6.74 -7.25 10.34
C LYS A 70 -5.95 -8.20 9.44
N ILE A 71 -4.87 -7.73 8.82
CA ILE A 71 -4.00 -8.61 8.03
C ILE A 71 -3.37 -9.69 8.91
N ARG A 72 -2.91 -9.36 10.11
CA ARG A 72 -2.36 -10.34 11.06
C ARG A 72 -3.39 -11.39 11.47
N GLU A 73 -4.62 -10.94 11.78
CA GLU A 73 -5.72 -11.85 12.10
C GLU A 73 -6.01 -12.83 10.95
N ILE A 74 -6.08 -12.32 9.70
CA ILE A 74 -6.35 -13.14 8.51
C ILE A 74 -5.22 -14.14 8.23
N THR A 75 -3.98 -13.78 8.50
CA THR A 75 -2.79 -14.61 8.23
C THR A 75 -2.29 -15.39 9.43
N ASP A 76 -3.02 -15.36 10.54
CA ASP A 76 -2.62 -16.05 11.77
C ASP A 76 -2.57 -17.58 11.57
N PRO A 77 -1.50 -18.27 11.98
CA PRO A 77 -1.35 -19.71 11.77
C PRO A 77 -2.41 -20.57 12.46
N GLU A 78 -3.00 -20.12 13.57
CA GLU A 78 -3.93 -20.89 14.37
C GLU A 78 -5.39 -20.55 14.04
N SER A 79 -5.69 -19.29 13.77
CA SER A 79 -7.07 -18.79 13.60
C SER A 79 -7.34 -18.09 12.27
N GLY A 80 -6.34 -17.96 11.42
CA GLY A 80 -6.43 -17.25 10.16
C GLY A 80 -7.36 -17.86 9.14
N LEU A 81 -7.62 -17.12 8.07
CA LEU A 81 -8.52 -17.54 7.00
C LEU A 81 -7.83 -18.43 5.99
N TYR A 82 -8.56 -19.41 5.47
CA TYR A 82 -8.10 -20.29 4.41
C TYR A 82 -8.72 -19.92 3.08
N ILE A 83 -7.92 -19.97 2.02
CA ILE A 83 -8.32 -19.72 0.65
C ILE A 83 -8.08 -20.95 -0.23
N TRP A 84 -8.83 -21.05 -1.31
CA TRP A 84 -8.65 -22.11 -2.28
C TRP A 84 -7.43 -21.85 -3.17
N ASP A 85 -6.46 -22.73 -3.11
CA ASP A 85 -5.33 -22.74 -4.03
C ASP A 85 -5.69 -23.49 -5.32
N LYS A 86 -5.70 -22.77 -6.45
CA LYS A 86 -6.09 -23.33 -7.75
C LYS A 86 -5.06 -24.30 -8.31
N GLU A 87 -3.80 -24.13 -7.97
CA GLU A 87 -2.71 -24.97 -8.45
C GLU A 87 -2.66 -26.29 -7.69
N GLN A 88 -2.73 -26.19 -6.36
CA GLN A 88 -2.69 -27.38 -5.48
C GLN A 88 -4.05 -28.04 -5.30
N LYS A 89 -5.14 -27.41 -5.74
CA LYS A 89 -6.52 -27.87 -5.57
C LYS A 89 -6.85 -28.24 -4.12
N THR A 90 -6.43 -27.42 -3.20
CA THR A 90 -6.66 -27.58 -1.76
C THR A 90 -6.81 -26.21 -1.10
N TYR A 91 -7.34 -26.20 0.12
CA TYR A 91 -7.34 -25.00 0.94
C TYR A 91 -5.98 -24.81 1.61
N ARG A 92 -5.48 -23.60 1.61
CA ARG A 92 -4.27 -23.18 2.34
C ARG A 92 -4.53 -21.90 3.13
N LEU A 93 -3.71 -21.66 4.13
CA LEU A 93 -3.73 -20.39 4.87
C LEU A 93 -3.47 -19.21 3.93
N THR A 94 -4.16 -18.11 4.17
CA THR A 94 -3.97 -16.85 3.44
C THR A 94 -2.57 -16.29 3.70
N GLU A 95 -1.90 -15.88 2.64
CA GLU A 95 -0.60 -15.21 2.68
C GLU A 95 -0.76 -13.72 2.31
N TYR A 96 0.24 -12.88 2.59
CA TYR A 96 0.19 -11.44 2.25
C TYR A 96 -0.07 -11.19 0.76
N ARG A 97 0.43 -12.05 -0.13
CA ARG A 97 0.22 -11.94 -1.58
C ARG A 97 -1.23 -12.17 -2.02
N ASP A 98 -2.06 -12.74 -1.17
CA ASP A 98 -3.47 -13.00 -1.47
C ASP A 98 -4.38 -11.84 -1.07
N ILE A 99 -3.83 -10.85 -0.37
CA ILE A 99 -4.57 -9.71 0.17
C ILE A 99 -4.38 -8.51 -0.74
N ALA A 100 -5.47 -7.90 -1.15
CA ALA A 100 -5.47 -6.66 -1.90
C ALA A 100 -6.18 -5.55 -1.12
N ILE A 101 -5.50 -4.40 -1.00
CA ILE A 101 -6.07 -3.20 -0.38
C ILE A 101 -6.47 -2.24 -1.51
N LEU A 102 -7.75 -1.91 -1.56
CA LEU A 102 -8.30 -1.01 -2.56
C LEU A 102 -8.47 0.39 -1.96
N LEU A 103 -7.79 1.35 -2.52
CA LEU A 103 -7.86 2.75 -2.12
C LEU A 103 -8.63 3.56 -3.16
N ARG A 104 -9.41 4.56 -2.71
CA ARG A 104 -10.07 5.49 -3.63
C ARG A 104 -9.07 6.31 -4.44
N THR A 105 -7.94 6.67 -3.83
CA THR A 105 -6.85 7.42 -4.44
C THR A 105 -5.54 6.79 -4.00
N VAL A 106 -4.71 6.38 -4.94
CA VAL A 106 -3.42 5.73 -4.65
C VAL A 106 -2.34 6.77 -4.33
N SER A 107 -2.40 7.93 -5.01
CA SER A 107 -1.40 9.00 -4.87
C SER A 107 -1.36 9.56 -3.44
N GLY A 108 -0.18 9.52 -2.83
CA GLY A 108 0.10 10.05 -1.49
C GLY A 108 -0.35 9.18 -0.31
N TRP A 109 -1.42 8.38 -0.45
CA TRP A 109 -1.90 7.51 0.63
C TRP A 109 -1.22 6.14 0.61
N ALA A 110 -0.93 5.60 -0.56
CA ALA A 110 -0.33 4.27 -0.67
C ALA A 110 1.07 4.19 -0.07
N GLU A 111 1.88 5.23 -0.22
CA GLU A 111 3.25 5.27 0.32
C GLU A 111 3.24 5.30 1.86
N GLU A 112 2.35 6.10 2.45
CA GLU A 112 2.15 6.19 3.89
C GLU A 112 1.67 4.84 4.47
N LEU A 113 0.66 4.23 3.83
CA LEU A 113 0.15 2.91 4.20
C LEU A 113 1.24 1.82 4.13
N ILE A 114 2.01 1.78 3.04
CA ILE A 114 3.11 0.84 2.88
C ILE A 114 4.16 1.03 3.97
N SER A 115 4.51 2.29 4.29
CA SER A 115 5.48 2.59 5.36
C SER A 115 5.03 2.03 6.71
N VAL A 116 3.75 2.24 7.07
CA VAL A 116 3.20 1.70 8.32
C VAL A 116 3.16 0.17 8.30
N LEU A 117 2.73 -0.45 7.20
CA LEU A 117 2.70 -1.92 7.07
C LEU A 117 4.10 -2.53 7.21
N LEU A 118 5.09 -1.95 6.53
CA LEU A 118 6.49 -2.39 6.61
C LEU A 118 7.05 -2.24 8.04
N SER A 119 6.76 -1.14 8.74
CA SER A 119 7.17 -0.95 10.13
C SER A 119 6.61 -2.02 11.07
N LYS A 120 5.45 -2.57 10.72
CA LYS A 120 4.79 -3.68 11.45
C LYS A 120 5.20 -5.07 10.94
N GLY A 121 6.18 -5.15 10.02
CA GLY A 121 6.70 -6.42 9.48
C GLY A 121 5.81 -7.05 8.40
N ILE A 122 4.84 -6.32 7.84
CA ILE A 122 3.96 -6.78 6.77
C ILE A 122 4.51 -6.27 5.45
N SER A 123 4.91 -7.18 4.56
CA SER A 123 5.37 -6.83 3.23
C SER A 123 4.21 -6.36 2.35
N ALA A 124 4.28 -5.15 1.85
CA ALA A 124 3.28 -4.54 0.99
C ALA A 124 3.95 -3.81 -0.18
N SER A 125 3.26 -3.75 -1.30
CA SER A 125 3.67 -2.98 -2.48
C SER A 125 2.45 -2.34 -3.13
N ALA A 126 2.63 -1.18 -3.74
CA ALA A 126 1.58 -0.56 -4.55
C ALA A 126 2.07 -0.41 -5.98
N ASP A 127 1.18 -0.72 -6.92
CA ASP A 127 1.38 -0.38 -8.33
C ASP A 127 1.01 1.10 -8.53
N THR A 128 1.89 1.96 -8.05
CA THR A 128 1.81 3.39 -8.32
C THR A 128 2.46 3.64 -9.67
N GLY A 129 1.72 3.52 -10.76
CA GLY A 129 2.23 3.69 -12.13
C GLY A 129 3.01 5.00 -12.40
N SER A 130 3.13 5.88 -11.41
CA SER A 130 3.93 7.11 -11.43
C SER A 130 5.39 6.91 -10.99
N GLY A 131 5.72 5.86 -10.23
CA GLY A 131 7.07 5.65 -9.69
C GLY A 131 8.11 5.29 -10.75
N TYR A 132 7.71 4.64 -11.83
CA TYR A 132 8.64 4.25 -12.90
C TYR A 132 9.28 5.47 -13.58
N PHE A 133 8.47 6.45 -13.98
CA PHE A 133 8.98 7.67 -14.62
C PHE A 133 9.64 8.65 -13.65
N SER A 134 9.45 8.49 -12.35
CA SER A 134 10.09 9.31 -11.30
C SER A 134 11.43 8.72 -10.83
N ALA A 135 11.75 7.50 -11.22
CA ALA A 135 13.04 6.89 -10.90
C ALA A 135 14.17 7.70 -11.53
N LEU A 136 15.23 7.97 -10.77
CA LEU A 136 16.35 8.80 -11.19
C LEU A 136 17.00 8.27 -12.49
N GLU A 137 17.09 6.97 -12.61
CA GLU A 137 17.66 6.28 -13.79
C GLU A 137 16.82 6.54 -15.04
N VAL A 138 15.49 6.47 -14.90
CA VAL A 138 14.55 6.73 -15.99
C VAL A 138 14.57 8.19 -16.37
N GLN A 139 14.55 9.10 -15.39
CA GLN A 139 14.67 10.54 -15.63
C GLN A 139 15.99 10.89 -16.34
N THR A 140 17.09 10.25 -15.96
CA THR A 140 18.39 10.47 -16.61
C THR A 140 18.35 10.07 -18.10
N ILE A 141 17.70 8.95 -18.42
CA ILE A 141 17.55 8.51 -19.82
C ILE A 141 16.59 9.42 -20.58
N LEU A 142 15.49 9.87 -19.96
CA LEU A 142 14.57 10.82 -20.59
C LEU A 142 15.28 12.14 -20.91
N ASN A 143 16.01 12.71 -19.94
CA ASN A 143 16.81 13.92 -20.16
C ASN A 143 17.84 13.71 -21.28
N LEU A 144 18.48 12.54 -21.38
CA LEU A 144 19.40 12.23 -22.47
C LEU A 144 18.70 12.22 -23.82
N LEU A 145 17.50 11.66 -23.92
CA LEU A 145 16.70 11.67 -25.14
C LEU A 145 16.28 13.09 -25.53
N GLU A 146 15.91 13.93 -24.55
CA GLU A 146 15.55 15.33 -24.76
C GLU A 146 16.71 16.14 -25.32
N ILE A 147 17.94 15.97 -24.84
CA ILE A 147 19.10 16.68 -25.39
C ILE A 147 19.55 16.14 -26.74
N ILE A 148 19.25 14.90 -27.08
CA ILE A 148 19.48 14.36 -28.42
C ILE A 148 18.52 15.00 -29.41
N ASP A 149 17.26 15.20 -29.03
CA ASP A 149 16.24 15.87 -29.84
C ASP A 149 16.53 17.38 -29.95
N ASN A 150 16.82 18.04 -28.82
CA ASN A 150 17.12 19.45 -28.76
C ASN A 150 18.26 19.76 -27.75
N PRO A 151 19.51 19.95 -28.25
CA PRO A 151 20.68 20.18 -27.38
C PRO A 151 20.72 21.56 -26.72
N LEU A 152 19.79 22.46 -27.00
CA LEU A 152 19.72 23.81 -26.42
C LEU A 152 18.91 23.87 -25.13
N GLN A 153 18.54 22.73 -24.55
CA GLN A 153 17.81 22.64 -23.28
C GLN A 153 18.79 22.57 -22.10
N ASP A 154 18.90 23.64 -21.34
CA ASP A 154 19.89 23.74 -20.24
C ASP A 154 19.62 22.76 -19.10
N ILE A 155 18.34 22.56 -18.71
CA ILE A 155 18.01 21.70 -17.58
C ILE A 155 18.28 20.22 -17.86
N PRO A 156 17.79 19.62 -18.95
CA PRO A 156 18.13 18.24 -19.33
C PRO A 156 19.65 18.06 -19.54
N LEU A 157 20.31 19.05 -20.15
CA LEU A 157 21.76 19.00 -20.35
C LEU A 157 22.51 18.95 -19.01
N ALA A 158 22.19 19.83 -18.08
CA ALA A 158 22.79 19.85 -16.75
C ALA A 158 22.54 18.53 -16.00
N ALA A 159 21.30 18.00 -16.06
CA ALA A 159 20.93 16.74 -15.43
C ALA A 159 21.77 15.55 -15.98
N VAL A 160 21.96 15.48 -17.29
CA VAL A 160 22.79 14.42 -17.90
C VAL A 160 24.25 14.57 -17.56
N LEU A 161 24.82 15.79 -17.57
CA LEU A 161 26.20 16.03 -17.21
C LEU A 161 26.52 15.63 -15.77
N HIS A 162 25.60 15.91 -14.83
CA HIS A 162 25.73 15.51 -13.42
C HIS A 162 25.40 14.02 -13.14
N SER A 163 24.87 13.31 -14.12
CA SER A 163 24.56 11.89 -13.98
C SER A 163 25.80 11.01 -14.16
N PRO A 164 25.70 9.71 -13.81
CA PRO A 164 26.76 8.75 -14.10
C PRO A 164 27.14 8.64 -15.59
N ILE A 165 26.24 9.07 -16.50
CA ILE A 165 26.49 9.08 -17.94
C ILE A 165 27.46 10.20 -18.32
N GLY A 166 27.29 11.40 -17.77
CA GLY A 166 28.15 12.54 -18.03
C GLY A 166 29.42 12.58 -17.19
N GLY A 167 29.38 12.01 -15.98
CA GLY A 167 30.54 11.86 -15.11
C GLY A 167 31.11 13.15 -14.52
N PHE A 168 30.41 14.29 -14.61
CA PHE A 168 30.85 15.54 -14.00
C PHE A 168 30.41 15.62 -12.56
N SER A 169 31.35 15.79 -11.62
CA SER A 169 31.03 16.11 -10.23
C SER A 169 31.00 17.63 -10.03
N SER A 170 30.08 18.09 -9.19
CA SER A 170 30.13 19.45 -8.66
C SER A 170 31.23 19.53 -7.59
N GLU A 171 32.40 20.05 -7.92
CA GLU A 171 33.36 20.55 -6.92
C GLU A 171 32.99 21.97 -6.45
#